data_79e8043cea81c5a1a3e58a35d5ed6ced
#
_entry.id   79e8043cea81c5a1a3e58a35d5ed6ced
#
_cell.length_a   1.000
_cell.length_b   1.000
_cell.length_c   1.000
_cell.angle_alpha   90.00
_cell.angle_beta   90.00
_cell.angle_gamma   90.00
#
_symmetry.space_group_name_H-M   'P 1'
#
loop_
_entity.id
_entity.type
_entity.pdbx_description
1 polymer ?
#
loop_
_entity_poly.entity_id
_entity_poly.type
_entity_poly.pdbx_seq_one_letter_code
_entity_poly.pdbx_strand_id
1 'polypeptide(L)'
;MPTTKSKDTGVKLRRRTKRKLVWGAAVAAGTIVFLSFYLYASTRPGQFVKSLGNDHLKSAEDKHVPYNSVPPTSGPHMPVIARWGVHAEPIPNELQVHNLEEGGVLVQYHCPRECPDLVAKLRALVLRYDTQVILAPYPGMDTRIALTAWSRIDKLDQFDEKRIVRFIEAYRGIDHHPRGGLF
;
A
#
# COMPACT_ATOMS: atom_id res chain seq x y z
N MET A 1 -71.39 9.94 -28.85
CA MET A 1 -69.92 10.16 -29.01
C MET A 1 -69.19 9.63 -27.77
N PRO A 2 -68.39 8.57 -27.88
CA PRO A 2 -67.68 8.08 -26.72
C PRO A 2 -66.24 8.68 -26.69
N THR A 3 -65.85 9.16 -25.55
CA THR A 3 -64.60 9.88 -25.25
C THR A 3 -63.43 8.93 -25.07
N THR A 4 -62.47 9.04 -25.93
CA THR A 4 -61.16 8.32 -25.89
C THR A 4 -60.21 8.94 -24.85
N LYS A 5 -60.36 8.63 -23.55
CA LYS A 5 -59.47 9.11 -22.48
C LYS A 5 -58.68 8.02 -21.77
N SER A 6 -58.69 6.75 -22.20
CA SER A 6 -58.15 5.59 -21.44
C SER A 6 -56.71 5.17 -21.79
N LYS A 7 -56.15 5.57 -22.92
CA LYS A 7 -54.82 5.09 -23.34
C LYS A 7 -53.59 5.83 -22.77
N ASP A 8 -53.78 7.11 -22.41
CA ASP A 8 -52.66 8.00 -22.00
C ASP A 8 -52.19 7.74 -20.55
N THR A 9 -53.09 7.34 -19.67
CA THR A 9 -52.79 7.05 -18.25
C THR A 9 -51.96 5.81 -18.07
N GLY A 10 -52.16 4.75 -18.86
CA GLY A 10 -51.40 3.53 -18.80
C GLY A 10 -49.95 3.69 -19.27
N VAL A 11 -49.70 4.53 -20.28
CA VAL A 11 -48.35 4.81 -20.79
C VAL A 11 -47.52 5.63 -19.77
N LYS A 12 -48.14 6.61 -19.13
CA LYS A 12 -47.48 7.44 -18.07
C LYS A 12 -47.14 6.61 -16.84
N LEU A 13 -48.03 5.69 -16.42
CA LEU A 13 -47.75 4.79 -15.28
C LEU A 13 -46.58 3.82 -15.56
N ARG A 14 -46.58 3.23 -16.76
CA ARG A 14 -45.51 2.30 -17.21
C ARG A 14 -44.15 3.00 -17.32
N ARG A 15 -44.11 4.28 -17.75
CA ARG A 15 -42.85 5.09 -17.77
C ARG A 15 -42.36 5.40 -16.37
N ARG A 16 -43.26 5.75 -15.41
CA ARG A 16 -42.89 6.03 -14.01
C ARG A 16 -42.32 4.75 -13.32
N THR A 17 -42.90 3.58 -13.56
CA THR A 17 -42.45 2.32 -12.98
C THR A 17 -41.07 1.92 -13.54
N LYS A 18 -40.88 2.00 -14.88
CA LYS A 18 -39.56 1.77 -15.49
C LYS A 18 -38.48 2.72 -14.95
N ARG A 19 -38.81 4.01 -14.77
CA ARG A 19 -37.88 5.00 -14.22
C ARG A 19 -37.52 4.69 -12.77
N LYS A 20 -38.47 4.29 -11.92
CA LYS A 20 -38.19 3.85 -10.53
C LYS A 20 -37.33 2.59 -10.51
N LEU A 21 -37.56 1.64 -11.41
CA LEU A 21 -36.76 0.41 -11.53
C LEU A 21 -35.32 0.72 -11.93
N VAL A 22 -35.12 1.61 -12.92
CA VAL A 22 -33.79 2.05 -13.36
C VAL A 22 -33.04 2.76 -12.25
N TRP A 23 -33.70 3.66 -11.52
CA TRP A 23 -33.11 4.35 -10.38
C TRP A 23 -32.77 3.38 -9.23
N GLY A 24 -33.65 2.42 -8.94
CA GLY A 24 -33.38 1.35 -7.95
C GLY A 24 -32.18 0.50 -8.33
N ALA A 25 -32.07 0.10 -9.59
CA ALA A 25 -30.93 -0.66 -10.10
C ALA A 25 -29.62 0.17 -10.04
N ALA A 26 -29.66 1.46 -10.37
CA ALA A 26 -28.50 2.34 -10.29
C ALA A 26 -27.99 2.52 -8.85
N VAL A 27 -28.92 2.72 -7.89
CA VAL A 27 -28.60 2.79 -6.46
C VAL A 27 -27.99 1.48 -5.96
N ALA A 28 -28.58 0.34 -6.29
CA ALA A 28 -28.07 -0.96 -5.91
C ALA A 28 -26.65 -1.23 -6.47
N ALA A 29 -26.43 -0.88 -7.74
CA ALA A 29 -25.10 -1.01 -8.35
C ALA A 29 -24.08 -0.10 -7.66
N GLY A 30 -24.44 1.17 -7.37
CA GLY A 30 -23.60 2.10 -6.63
C GLY A 30 -23.25 1.59 -5.23
N THR A 31 -24.21 0.99 -4.53
CA THR A 31 -23.99 0.42 -3.19
C THR A 31 -23.04 -0.79 -3.24
N ILE A 32 -23.19 -1.65 -4.24
CA ILE A 32 -22.29 -2.81 -4.43
C ILE A 32 -20.86 -2.34 -4.71
N VAL A 33 -20.68 -1.37 -5.60
CA VAL A 33 -19.35 -0.79 -5.91
C VAL A 33 -18.73 -0.16 -4.67
N PHE A 34 -19.50 0.62 -3.91
CA PHE A 34 -19.03 1.26 -2.68
C PHE A 34 -18.63 0.22 -1.61
N LEU A 35 -19.48 -0.81 -1.38
CA LEU A 35 -19.18 -1.90 -0.45
C LEU A 35 -17.95 -2.69 -0.88
N SER A 36 -17.81 -3.00 -2.16
CA SER A 36 -16.65 -3.69 -2.71
C SER A 36 -15.36 -2.88 -2.53
N PHE A 37 -15.43 -1.59 -2.80
CA PHE A 37 -14.31 -0.67 -2.56
C PHE A 37 -13.97 -0.55 -1.07
N TYR A 38 -14.98 -0.42 -0.20
CA TYR A 38 -14.80 -0.34 1.25
C TYR A 38 -14.14 -1.62 1.79
N LEU A 39 -14.63 -2.79 1.41
CA LEU A 39 -14.06 -4.08 1.80
C LEU A 39 -12.62 -4.21 1.27
N TYR A 40 -12.36 -3.86 0.03
CA TYR A 40 -11.01 -3.87 -0.55
C TYR A 40 -10.05 -2.94 0.22
N ALA A 41 -10.47 -1.72 0.54
CA ALA A 41 -9.66 -0.76 1.29
C ALA A 41 -9.41 -1.22 2.74
N SER A 42 -10.44 -1.75 3.42
CA SER A 42 -10.35 -2.23 4.80
C SER A 42 -9.55 -3.53 4.97
N THR A 43 -9.37 -4.30 3.89
CA THR A 43 -8.60 -5.56 3.94
C THR A 43 -7.11 -5.38 3.67
N ARG A 44 -6.67 -4.19 3.23
CA ARG A 44 -5.24 -3.94 3.00
C ARG A 44 -4.47 -3.89 4.32
N PRO A 45 -3.40 -4.69 4.49
CA PRO A 45 -2.63 -4.70 5.73
C PRO A 45 -1.86 -3.39 5.93
N GLY A 46 -1.59 -3.08 7.19
CA GLY A 46 -0.85 -1.88 7.59
C GLY A 46 -1.65 -0.58 7.49
N GLN A 47 -1.04 0.49 7.97
CA GLN A 47 -1.60 1.84 7.98
C GLN A 47 -1.19 2.58 6.70
N PHE A 48 -2.08 3.40 6.17
CA PHE A 48 -1.76 4.31 5.09
C PHE A 48 -0.98 5.51 5.61
N VAL A 49 0.11 5.85 4.93
CA VAL A 49 0.89 7.06 5.13
C VAL A 49 0.80 7.90 3.87
N LYS A 50 0.47 9.18 4.01
CA LYS A 50 0.38 10.10 2.87
C LYS A 50 1.73 10.15 2.14
N SER A 51 1.72 9.94 0.82
CA SER A 51 2.93 10.05 0.02
C SER A 51 3.52 11.47 0.05
N LEU A 52 4.84 11.56 0.14
CA LEU A 52 5.62 12.78 -0.03
C LEU A 52 6.17 12.96 -1.46
N GLY A 53 5.64 12.18 -2.41
CA GLY A 53 6.14 12.20 -3.78
C GLY A 53 7.30 11.23 -3.99
N ASN A 54 7.93 11.36 -5.15
CA ASN A 54 9.00 10.48 -5.63
C ASN A 54 10.12 11.29 -6.33
N ASP A 55 10.42 12.49 -5.85
CA ASP A 55 11.50 13.31 -6.38
C ASP A 55 12.85 12.62 -6.19
N HIS A 56 13.66 12.58 -7.24
CA HIS A 56 15.01 12.02 -7.16
C HIS A 56 16.03 13.04 -6.64
N LEU A 57 16.82 12.63 -5.66
CA LEU A 57 17.96 13.35 -5.12
C LEU A 57 19.21 13.04 -5.95
N LYS A 58 20.18 13.95 -5.98
CA LYS A 58 21.49 13.71 -6.59
C LYS A 58 22.44 12.98 -5.65
N SER A 59 22.27 13.18 -4.35
CA SER A 59 23.04 12.53 -3.28
C SER A 59 22.17 12.32 -2.03
N ALA A 60 22.59 11.41 -1.15
CA ALA A 60 21.90 11.15 0.12
C ALA A 60 21.99 12.32 1.12
N GLU A 61 22.94 13.23 0.92
CA GLU A 61 23.15 14.43 1.73
C GLU A 61 22.35 15.64 1.27
N ASP A 62 21.64 15.52 0.13
CA ASP A 62 20.82 16.61 -0.39
C ASP A 62 19.69 16.95 0.60
N LYS A 63 19.47 18.24 0.79
CA LYS A 63 18.40 18.72 1.65
C LYS A 63 17.04 18.45 1.03
N HIS A 64 16.18 17.78 1.76
CA HIS A 64 14.80 17.51 1.34
C HIS A 64 13.82 17.66 2.52
N VAL A 65 12.53 17.58 2.24
CA VAL A 65 11.48 17.58 3.27
C VAL A 65 11.66 16.38 4.19
N PRO A 66 11.50 16.54 5.53
CA PRO A 66 11.57 15.41 6.46
C PRO A 66 10.54 14.33 6.12
N TYR A 67 10.94 13.08 6.24
CA TYR A 67 10.01 11.95 6.10
C TYR A 67 8.91 12.01 7.17
N ASN A 68 7.71 11.60 6.80
CA ASN A 68 6.51 11.63 7.65
C ASN A 68 6.20 10.30 8.34
N SER A 69 7.10 9.33 8.25
CA SER A 69 7.05 8.06 9.00
C SER A 69 8.45 7.56 9.31
N VAL A 70 8.54 6.71 10.33
CA VAL A 70 9.75 6.03 10.75
C VAL A 70 9.47 4.52 10.85
N PRO A 71 10.07 3.69 9.98
CA PRO A 71 10.85 4.03 8.78
C PRO A 71 10.04 4.78 7.70
N PRO A 72 10.71 5.43 6.71
CA PRO A 72 10.03 6.15 5.65
C PRO A 72 9.28 5.20 4.69
N THR A 73 8.20 5.70 4.08
CA THR A 73 7.39 4.93 3.15
C THR A 73 7.27 5.56 1.76
N SER A 74 7.75 6.78 1.59
CA SER A 74 7.77 7.55 0.34
C SER A 74 8.52 8.85 0.56
N GLY A 75 8.80 9.59 -0.49
CA GLY A 75 9.42 10.91 -0.44
C GLY A 75 10.67 10.99 -1.30
N PRO A 76 11.40 12.12 -1.24
CA PRO A 76 12.61 12.31 -2.00
C PRO A 76 13.65 11.23 -1.70
N HIS A 77 14.27 10.66 -2.76
CA HIS A 77 15.18 9.54 -2.63
C HIS A 77 16.20 9.48 -3.80
N MET A 78 17.23 8.68 -3.64
CA MET A 78 18.23 8.46 -4.69
C MET A 78 17.68 7.56 -5.80
N PRO A 79 18.06 7.78 -7.08
CA PRO A 79 17.59 6.98 -8.22
C PRO A 79 18.36 5.65 -8.34
N VAL A 80 18.62 4.98 -7.22
CA VAL A 80 19.32 3.70 -7.14
C VAL A 80 18.72 2.86 -6.00
N ILE A 81 18.68 1.54 -6.18
CA ILE A 81 18.16 0.60 -5.18
C ILE A 81 19.26 0.00 -4.31
N ALA A 82 18.93 -0.30 -3.07
CA ALA A 82 19.69 -1.26 -2.28
C ALA A 82 19.47 -2.69 -2.83
N ARG A 83 20.45 -3.55 -2.68
CA ARG A 83 20.35 -4.96 -3.09
C ARG A 83 19.18 -5.65 -2.36
N TRP A 84 18.41 -6.44 -3.07
CA TRP A 84 17.37 -7.27 -2.45
C TRP A 84 17.95 -8.34 -1.51
N GLY A 85 17.19 -8.76 -0.52
CA GLY A 85 17.55 -9.79 0.42
C GLY A 85 17.99 -9.25 1.79
N VAL A 86 18.96 -9.91 2.42
CA VAL A 86 19.33 -9.63 3.82
C VAL A 86 20.55 -8.71 3.91
N HIS A 87 20.41 -7.66 4.71
CA HIS A 87 21.45 -6.71 5.05
C HIS A 87 21.86 -6.87 6.51
N ALA A 88 23.16 -6.80 6.77
CA ALA A 88 23.71 -6.78 8.14
C ALA A 88 23.71 -5.37 8.75
N GLU A 89 23.77 -4.35 7.89
CA GLU A 89 23.87 -2.94 8.27
C GLU A 89 22.59 -2.17 7.88
N PRO A 90 22.27 -1.05 8.56
CA PRO A 90 21.18 -0.17 8.19
C PRO A 90 21.35 0.35 6.76
N ILE A 91 20.25 0.52 6.06
CA ILE A 91 20.20 1.12 4.73
C ILE A 91 19.82 2.60 4.91
N PRO A 92 20.54 3.56 4.27
CA PRO A 92 20.12 4.96 4.27
C PRO A 92 18.67 5.14 3.79
N ASN A 93 17.93 6.05 4.42
CA ASN A 93 16.53 6.30 4.08
C ASN A 93 16.35 6.67 2.61
N GLU A 94 17.23 7.52 2.11
CA GLU A 94 17.23 8.05 0.75
C GLU A 94 17.49 6.94 -0.29
N LEU A 95 18.13 5.86 0.12
CA LEU A 95 18.36 4.69 -0.74
C LEU A 95 17.18 3.72 -0.68
N GLN A 96 16.74 3.35 0.53
CA GLN A 96 15.70 2.33 0.70
C GLN A 96 14.32 2.76 0.17
N VAL A 97 14.01 4.06 0.12
CA VAL A 97 12.74 4.57 -0.41
C VAL A 97 12.58 4.25 -1.91
N HIS A 98 13.67 4.25 -2.68
CA HIS A 98 13.60 3.82 -4.09
C HIS A 98 13.21 2.34 -4.24
N ASN A 99 13.71 1.48 -3.33
CA ASN A 99 13.24 0.08 -3.31
C ASN A 99 11.72 -0.03 -3.10
N LEU A 100 11.11 0.87 -2.32
CA LEU A 100 9.66 0.88 -2.13
C LEU A 100 8.93 1.34 -3.39
N GLU A 101 9.48 2.31 -4.13
CA GLU A 101 8.93 2.77 -5.40
C GLU A 101 8.95 1.66 -6.45
N GLU A 102 10.02 0.86 -6.52
CA GLU A 102 10.17 -0.33 -7.35
C GLU A 102 9.29 -1.53 -6.92
N GLY A 103 8.33 -1.30 -6.02
CA GLY A 103 7.43 -2.33 -5.52
C GLY A 103 8.06 -3.26 -4.50
N GLY A 104 9.11 -2.80 -3.84
CA GLY A 104 9.73 -3.54 -2.75
C GLY A 104 8.95 -3.46 -1.43
N VAL A 105 9.21 -4.44 -0.58
CA VAL A 105 8.77 -4.47 0.82
C VAL A 105 10.00 -4.60 1.70
N LEU A 106 10.12 -3.71 2.68
CA LEU A 106 11.17 -3.79 3.67
C LEU A 106 10.61 -4.36 4.98
N VAL A 107 11.28 -5.37 5.49
CA VAL A 107 11.11 -5.92 6.83
C VAL A 107 12.27 -5.39 7.67
N GLN A 108 11.99 -4.49 8.58
CA GLN A 108 13.03 -3.83 9.36
C GLN A 108 12.90 -4.18 10.83
N TYR A 109 14.03 -4.27 11.53
CA TYR A 109 14.03 -4.61 12.93
C TYR A 109 14.90 -3.65 13.76
N HIS A 110 14.47 -3.45 15.00
CA HIS A 110 15.21 -2.72 16.02
C HIS A 110 15.39 -3.61 17.26
N CYS A 111 16.64 -3.81 17.65
CA CYS A 111 17.02 -4.57 18.83
C CYS A 111 17.90 -3.69 19.71
N PRO A 112 17.33 -3.04 20.74
CA PRO A 112 18.13 -2.27 21.72
C PRO A 112 19.16 -3.12 22.48
N ARG A 113 18.88 -4.42 22.55
CA ARG A 113 19.79 -5.50 22.95
C ARG A 113 19.77 -6.55 21.86
N GLU A 114 20.82 -7.34 21.77
CA GLU A 114 20.89 -8.43 20.78
C GLU A 114 19.63 -9.30 20.81
N CYS A 115 19.13 -9.62 19.63
CA CYS A 115 17.93 -10.45 19.46
C CYS A 115 18.11 -11.51 18.35
N PRO A 116 19.10 -12.40 18.48
CA PRO A 116 19.48 -13.34 17.42
C PRO A 116 18.30 -14.23 16.97
N ASP A 117 17.46 -14.68 17.90
CA ASP A 117 16.29 -15.52 17.58
C ASP A 117 15.28 -14.79 16.70
N LEU A 118 15.02 -13.51 16.96
CA LEU A 118 14.14 -12.70 16.13
C LEU A 118 14.72 -12.54 14.73
N VAL A 119 16.00 -12.14 14.66
CA VAL A 119 16.68 -11.92 13.38
C VAL A 119 16.74 -13.21 12.57
N ALA A 120 17.00 -14.36 13.20
CA ALA A 120 16.99 -15.67 12.54
C ALA A 120 15.63 -15.99 11.92
N LYS A 121 14.50 -15.74 12.65
CA LYS A 121 13.14 -15.96 12.13
C LYS A 121 12.82 -15.01 10.95
N LEU A 122 13.13 -13.72 11.08
CA LEU A 122 12.91 -12.75 10.01
C LEU A 122 13.75 -13.10 8.77
N ARG A 123 15.01 -13.49 8.96
CA ARG A 123 15.90 -13.92 7.88
C ARG A 123 15.36 -15.15 7.15
N ALA A 124 14.93 -16.18 7.88
CA ALA A 124 14.36 -17.39 7.30
C ALA A 124 13.10 -17.09 6.46
N LEU A 125 12.29 -16.11 6.91
CA LEU A 125 11.10 -15.68 6.19
C LEU A 125 11.48 -14.92 4.90
N VAL A 126 12.37 -13.92 4.99
CA VAL A 126 12.74 -13.06 3.84
C VAL A 126 13.48 -13.86 2.76
N LEU A 127 14.26 -14.85 3.13
CA LEU A 127 14.97 -15.73 2.18
C LEU A 127 14.04 -16.64 1.34
N ARG A 128 12.73 -16.62 1.59
CA ARG A 128 11.75 -17.30 0.71
C ARG A 128 11.45 -16.49 -0.56
N TYR A 129 11.90 -15.23 -0.61
CA TYR A 129 11.65 -14.31 -1.72
C TYR A 129 12.96 -14.03 -2.46
N ASP A 130 12.97 -14.26 -3.75
CA ASP A 130 14.16 -14.06 -4.58
C ASP A 130 14.47 -12.58 -4.83
N THR A 131 13.42 -11.73 -4.82
CA THR A 131 13.53 -10.29 -5.14
C THR A 131 12.42 -9.49 -4.46
N GLN A 132 12.60 -8.17 -4.44
CA GLN A 132 11.62 -7.18 -3.94
C GLN A 132 11.26 -7.33 -2.45
N VAL A 133 12.07 -8.04 -1.67
CA VAL A 133 11.97 -8.06 -0.21
C VAL A 133 13.34 -7.84 0.39
N ILE A 134 13.41 -6.96 1.38
CA ILE A 134 14.63 -6.64 2.12
C ILE A 134 14.42 -6.92 3.60
N LEU A 135 15.41 -7.52 4.27
CA LEU A 135 15.55 -7.50 5.71
C LEU A 135 16.75 -6.61 6.07
N ALA A 136 16.55 -5.62 6.92
CA ALA A 136 17.63 -4.75 7.39
C ALA A 136 17.40 -4.31 8.85
N PRO A 137 18.46 -4.06 9.62
CA PRO A 137 18.34 -3.34 10.88
C PRO A 137 17.91 -1.90 10.63
N TYR A 138 17.11 -1.34 11.54
CA TYR A 138 16.75 0.07 11.54
C TYR A 138 16.80 0.61 12.97
N PRO A 139 17.94 1.13 13.42
CA PRO A 139 18.10 1.65 14.77
C PRO A 139 17.18 2.85 15.04
N GLY A 140 16.69 2.94 16.27
CA GLY A 140 15.89 4.09 16.71
C GLY A 140 14.39 4.02 16.39
N MET A 141 13.89 2.90 15.90
CA MET A 141 12.43 2.69 15.80
C MET A 141 11.79 2.62 17.20
N ASP A 142 10.55 3.03 17.27
CA ASP A 142 9.65 2.90 18.43
C ASP A 142 9.03 1.52 18.59
N THR A 143 9.34 0.57 17.71
CA THR A 143 8.82 -0.79 17.68
C THR A 143 9.94 -1.77 17.31
N ARG A 144 9.74 -3.05 17.60
CA ARG A 144 10.75 -4.08 17.31
C ARG A 144 10.84 -4.48 15.84
N ILE A 145 9.72 -4.43 15.13
CA ILE A 145 9.61 -4.78 13.70
C ILE A 145 8.78 -3.72 13.01
N ALA A 146 9.22 -3.25 11.86
CA ALA A 146 8.41 -2.45 10.95
C ALA A 146 8.41 -3.09 9.56
N LEU A 147 7.25 -3.09 8.94
CA LEU A 147 7.06 -3.48 7.55
C LEU A 147 6.72 -2.23 6.77
N THR A 148 7.46 -1.94 5.73
CA THR A 148 7.18 -0.79 4.86
C THR A 148 7.03 -1.21 3.40
N ALA A 149 6.08 -0.56 2.73
CA ALA A 149 5.90 -0.54 1.30
C ALA A 149 5.52 0.89 0.90
N TRP A 150 5.43 1.21 -0.37
CA TRP A 150 5.09 2.57 -0.79
C TRP A 150 3.78 3.05 -0.15
N SER A 151 3.86 4.14 0.62
CA SER A 151 2.73 4.72 1.37
C SER A 151 2.05 3.77 2.37
N ARG A 152 2.75 2.73 2.84
CA ARG A 152 2.23 1.77 3.81
C ARG A 152 3.25 1.40 4.86
N ILE A 153 2.79 1.32 6.11
CA ILE A 153 3.60 0.87 7.24
C ILE A 153 2.78 -0.05 8.15
N ASP A 154 3.42 -1.08 8.67
CA ASP A 154 2.86 -1.91 9.72
C ASP A 154 3.91 -2.14 10.81
N LYS A 155 3.55 -1.93 12.06
CA LYS A 155 4.44 -1.99 13.22
C LYS A 155 4.05 -3.14 14.13
N LEU A 156 5.05 -3.93 14.55
CA LEU A 156 4.85 -5.11 15.40
C LEU A 156 5.90 -5.13 16.53
N ASP A 157 5.45 -5.43 17.73
CA ASP A 157 6.35 -5.65 18.88
C ASP A 157 6.81 -7.09 19.00
N GLN A 158 6.10 -8.03 18.35
CA GLN A 158 6.42 -9.46 18.36
C GLN A 158 6.39 -10.03 16.93
N PHE A 159 7.17 -11.10 16.73
CA PHE A 159 7.16 -11.82 15.46
C PHE A 159 5.80 -12.48 15.21
N ASP A 160 5.17 -12.10 14.11
CA ASP A 160 3.95 -12.70 13.58
C ASP A 160 4.16 -13.01 12.10
N GLU A 161 4.50 -14.26 11.80
CA GLU A 161 4.79 -14.71 10.44
C GLU A 161 3.60 -14.46 9.50
N LYS A 162 2.38 -14.77 9.93
CA LYS A 162 1.19 -14.62 9.08
C LYS A 162 0.95 -13.16 8.70
N ARG A 163 1.12 -12.25 9.64
CA ARG A 163 0.96 -10.82 9.43
C ARG A 163 2.05 -10.28 8.51
N ILE A 164 3.30 -10.69 8.71
CA ILE A 164 4.43 -10.28 7.86
C ILE A 164 4.24 -10.79 6.43
N VAL A 165 3.93 -12.07 6.24
CA VAL A 165 3.68 -12.67 4.91
C VAL A 165 2.51 -11.96 4.23
N ARG A 166 1.39 -11.73 4.93
CA ARG A 166 0.24 -11.02 4.38
C ARG A 166 0.59 -9.61 3.89
N PHE A 167 1.46 -8.89 4.63
CA PHE A 167 1.93 -7.57 4.21
C PHE A 167 2.81 -7.67 2.95
N ILE A 168 3.77 -8.57 2.93
CA ILE A 168 4.65 -8.78 1.77
C ILE A 168 3.82 -9.11 0.52
N GLU A 169 2.93 -10.10 0.60
CA GLU A 169 2.11 -10.52 -0.54
C GLU A 169 1.13 -9.45 -1.03
N ALA A 170 0.73 -8.53 -0.14
CA ALA A 170 -0.18 -7.46 -0.51
C ALA A 170 0.48 -6.32 -1.31
N TYR A 171 1.80 -6.14 -1.20
CA TYR A 171 2.48 -4.97 -1.74
C TYR A 171 3.67 -5.28 -2.64
N ARG A 172 4.29 -6.45 -2.52
CA ARG A 172 5.43 -6.84 -3.33
C ARG A 172 5.10 -6.84 -4.83
N GLY A 173 5.95 -6.22 -5.65
CA GLY A 173 5.78 -6.16 -7.10
C GLY A 173 4.83 -5.09 -7.60
N ILE A 174 4.34 -4.21 -6.73
CA ILE A 174 3.51 -3.07 -7.14
C ILE A 174 4.42 -1.88 -7.40
N ASP A 175 4.73 -1.64 -8.65
CA ASP A 175 5.51 -0.50 -9.12
C ASP A 175 4.73 0.81 -8.93
N HIS A 176 5.40 1.84 -8.40
CA HIS A 176 4.85 3.14 -8.08
C HIS A 176 5.44 4.29 -8.90
N HIS A 177 6.26 3.99 -9.90
CA HIS A 177 6.71 4.99 -10.85
C HIS A 177 5.51 5.67 -11.53
N PRO A 178 5.59 6.97 -11.85
CA PRO A 178 4.58 7.62 -12.67
C PRO A 178 4.47 6.83 -13.98
N ARG A 179 3.32 6.26 -14.27
CA ARG A 179 3.09 5.65 -15.58
C ARG A 179 3.28 6.74 -16.60
N GLY A 180 4.38 6.65 -17.37
CA GLY A 180 4.81 7.65 -18.31
C GLY A 180 3.65 8.18 -19.13
N GLY A 181 3.41 9.49 -19.06
CA GLY A 181 2.64 10.16 -20.07
C GLY A 181 3.32 9.87 -21.40
N LEU A 182 2.55 9.46 -22.39
CA LEU A 182 2.96 9.42 -23.78
C LEU A 182 3.59 10.79 -24.12
N PHE A 183 4.91 10.81 -24.30
CA PHE A 183 5.59 11.92 -24.97
C PHE A 183 5.42 11.76 -26.47
#